data_bbd76f35590a04ca73c35f8061028108
#
_entry.id   bbd76f35590a04ca73c35f8061028108
#
_cell.length_a   1.000
_cell.length_b   1.000
_cell.length_c   1.000
_cell.angle_alpha   90.00
_cell.angle_beta   90.00
_cell.angle_gamma   90.00
#
_symmetry.space_group_name_H-M   'P 1'
#
loop_
_entity.id
_entity.type
_entity.pdbx_description
1 polymer ?
#
loop_
_entity_poly.entity_id
_entity_poly.type
_entity_poly.pdbx_seq_one_letter_code
_entity_poly.pdbx_strand_id
1 'polypeptide(L)'
;IDKLLPLEYIENNLIHLEVGAEINLTEYEKKLVKLGYERCAQAESPGQFAVRGGIVDVFPFTEETPYRMELWGDEIDSIKSYDAQSQRSIENVDEVFFYPATELIFSSGDIFSALKKIKADTDKQAQLFEREKKLTEAARIRNKYAELEERLMLDPEGVNGSMGIESYIGYLADYTVSFAEYFSPSDTTFVLDEPGRIAERLKAVQYEFGESMSHRLEKGDILPKQTDVLYDTSYVYGKLYKGSLLALSVLDTRAEGLNIGGRYDIGAKGISSYNNSFETLVGDVRRYKKEGYVTILASSSRIRAERLAADLRENDVTAFFSDKYDRELLPGEVMTVFGNISKGFEYPQIKFVLIAESDIFTQDKKKKRVKTKAYEGKSISDFAELSIGDYVVHENHGMGIYRGIEKVVVDKVEKDYIKIEYSGGSNLYVLATQLDSIQKFSGPDGHKPKLNKLGTVEWSKTKAKVKSAVAGIAKELVELYAIRQNRQGYKFGPDTVWQQEFE
;
A
#
# COMPACT_ATOMS: atom_id res chain seq x y z
N ILE A 1 8.06 -6.79 -7.43
CA ILE A 1 9.27 -7.61 -7.66
C ILE A 1 9.35 -8.85 -6.76
N ASP A 2 8.44 -9.01 -5.81
CA ASP A 2 8.40 -10.17 -4.92
C ASP A 2 8.12 -11.45 -5.72
N LYS A 3 8.73 -12.55 -5.29
CA LYS A 3 8.44 -13.88 -5.81
C LYS A 3 7.16 -14.40 -5.15
N LEU A 4 6.17 -14.72 -5.97
CA LEU A 4 4.86 -15.20 -5.53
C LEU A 4 4.62 -16.65 -5.98
N LEU A 5 3.69 -17.34 -5.34
CA LEU A 5 3.20 -18.63 -5.84
C LEU A 5 2.42 -18.42 -7.14
N PRO A 6 2.45 -19.36 -8.08
CA PRO A 6 1.59 -19.34 -9.26
C PRO A 6 0.10 -19.27 -8.91
N LEU A 7 -0.71 -18.60 -9.74
CA LEU A 7 -2.13 -18.39 -9.51
C LEU A 7 -2.89 -19.73 -9.30
N GLU A 8 -2.45 -20.79 -9.96
CA GLU A 8 -3.03 -22.14 -9.81
C GLU A 8 -2.97 -22.68 -8.37
N TYR A 9 -1.99 -22.24 -7.55
CA TYR A 9 -1.97 -22.59 -6.11
C TYR A 9 -3.14 -21.96 -5.36
N ILE A 10 -3.54 -20.75 -5.76
CA ILE A 10 -4.70 -20.06 -5.18
C ILE A 10 -5.99 -20.70 -5.67
N GLU A 11 -6.11 -20.91 -6.98
CA GLU A 11 -7.30 -21.51 -7.62
C GLU A 11 -7.59 -22.92 -7.11
N ASN A 12 -6.58 -23.77 -6.96
CA ASN A 12 -6.72 -25.11 -6.44
C ASN A 12 -7.11 -25.18 -4.95
N ASN A 13 -6.98 -24.06 -4.23
CA ASN A 13 -7.33 -23.95 -2.82
C ASN A 13 -8.55 -23.03 -2.58
N LEU A 14 -9.26 -22.62 -3.63
CA LEU A 14 -10.54 -21.94 -3.52
C LEU A 14 -11.58 -22.89 -2.90
N ILE A 15 -12.38 -22.37 -1.97
CA ILE A 15 -13.56 -23.07 -1.45
C ILE A 15 -14.78 -22.43 -2.08
N HIS A 16 -15.55 -23.22 -2.80
CA HIS A 16 -16.88 -22.85 -3.30
C HIS A 16 -17.93 -23.63 -2.52
N LEU A 17 -18.92 -22.93 -1.97
CA LEU A 17 -20.05 -23.50 -1.25
C LEU A 17 -21.35 -22.90 -1.77
N GLU A 18 -22.38 -23.77 -1.86
CA GLU A 18 -23.73 -23.40 -2.26
C GLU A 18 -24.75 -23.96 -1.28
N VAL A 19 -25.92 -23.38 -1.22
CA VAL A 19 -27.04 -23.87 -0.42
C VAL A 19 -27.46 -25.27 -0.92
N GLY A 20 -27.65 -26.22 -0.01
CA GLY A 20 -27.92 -27.61 -0.31
C GLY A 20 -26.67 -28.49 -0.48
N ALA A 21 -25.47 -27.93 -0.44
CA ALA A 21 -24.24 -28.72 -0.48
C ALA A 21 -24.00 -29.46 0.85
N GLU A 22 -23.49 -30.68 0.77
CA GLU A 22 -23.05 -31.44 1.95
C GLU A 22 -21.60 -31.11 2.30
N ILE A 23 -21.32 -30.78 3.56
CA ILE A 23 -19.98 -30.52 4.06
C ILE A 23 -19.69 -31.32 5.32
N ASN A 24 -18.49 -31.90 5.40
CA ASN A 24 -17.98 -32.43 6.66
C ASN A 24 -17.35 -31.27 7.46
N LEU A 25 -18.00 -30.87 8.56
CA LEU A 25 -17.60 -29.72 9.35
C LEU A 25 -16.17 -29.82 9.83
N THR A 26 -15.70 -30.98 10.29
CA THR A 26 -14.31 -31.17 10.79
C THR A 26 -13.28 -31.01 9.68
N GLU A 27 -13.56 -31.53 8.49
CA GLU A 27 -12.67 -31.36 7.34
C GLU A 27 -12.69 -29.94 6.82
N TYR A 28 -13.84 -29.28 6.86
CA TYR A 28 -14.00 -27.90 6.47
C TYR A 28 -13.21 -26.94 7.40
N GLU A 29 -13.29 -27.15 8.73
CA GLU A 29 -12.47 -26.39 9.68
C GLU A 29 -10.97 -26.52 9.40
N LYS A 30 -10.50 -27.76 9.16
CA LYS A 30 -9.09 -28.00 8.80
C LYS A 30 -8.73 -27.28 7.49
N LYS A 31 -9.62 -27.28 6.51
CA LYS A 31 -9.40 -26.60 5.23
C LYS A 31 -9.29 -25.09 5.42
N LEU A 32 -10.15 -24.48 6.24
CA LEU A 32 -10.05 -23.05 6.58
C LEU A 32 -8.72 -22.70 7.27
N VAL A 33 -8.30 -23.51 8.27
CA VAL A 33 -7.00 -23.31 8.94
C VAL A 33 -5.84 -23.41 7.95
N LYS A 34 -5.87 -24.43 7.06
CA LYS A 34 -4.87 -24.59 6.00
C LYS A 34 -4.81 -23.36 5.06
N LEU A 35 -5.97 -22.73 4.80
CA LEU A 35 -6.08 -21.52 4.00
C LEU A 35 -5.65 -20.25 4.76
N GLY A 36 -5.20 -20.36 6.01
CA GLY A 36 -4.72 -19.26 6.82
C GLY A 36 -5.80 -18.51 7.59
N TYR A 37 -7.04 -19.01 7.65
CA TYR A 37 -8.06 -18.41 8.50
C TYR A 37 -7.82 -18.76 9.97
N GLU A 38 -7.97 -17.76 10.83
CA GLU A 38 -7.85 -17.92 12.28
C GLU A 38 -9.18 -18.32 12.90
N ARG A 39 -9.17 -19.39 13.72
CA ARG A 39 -10.36 -19.79 14.48
C ARG A 39 -10.55 -18.91 15.70
N CYS A 40 -11.71 -18.26 15.79
CA CYS A 40 -12.08 -17.36 16.87
C CYS A 40 -13.43 -17.78 17.48
N ALA A 41 -13.80 -17.17 18.62
CA ALA A 41 -15.14 -17.35 19.19
C ALA A 41 -16.24 -16.70 18.33
N GLN A 42 -15.90 -15.56 17.67
CA GLN A 42 -16.73 -14.85 16.70
C GLN A 42 -15.82 -14.32 15.59
N ALA A 43 -16.32 -14.34 14.34
CA ALA A 43 -15.62 -13.77 13.20
C ALA A 43 -15.94 -12.26 13.11
N GLU A 44 -15.05 -11.43 13.63
CA GLU A 44 -15.22 -9.96 13.72
C GLU A 44 -14.33 -9.20 12.74
N SER A 45 -13.30 -9.85 12.21
CA SER A 45 -12.33 -9.26 11.30
C SER A 45 -12.04 -10.17 10.12
N PRO A 46 -11.67 -9.61 8.94
CA PRO A 46 -11.25 -10.42 7.80
C PRO A 46 -10.15 -11.41 8.16
N GLY A 47 -10.24 -12.63 7.60
CA GLY A 47 -9.32 -13.75 7.88
C GLY A 47 -9.72 -14.59 9.09
N GLN A 48 -10.86 -14.33 9.73
CA GLN A 48 -11.35 -15.08 10.88
C GLN A 48 -12.51 -16.01 10.51
N PHE A 49 -12.63 -17.10 11.26
CA PHE A 49 -13.83 -17.96 11.22
C PHE A 49 -14.22 -18.43 12.62
N ALA A 50 -15.50 -18.74 12.79
CA ALA A 50 -16.04 -19.27 14.04
C ALA A 50 -17.00 -20.44 13.74
N VAL A 51 -16.99 -21.45 14.61
CA VAL A 51 -17.91 -22.59 14.54
C VAL A 51 -18.63 -22.73 15.87
N ARG A 52 -19.95 -22.72 15.81
CA ARG A 52 -20.84 -22.80 16.99
C ARG A 52 -22.00 -23.73 16.69
N GLY A 53 -21.87 -25.00 17.08
CA GLY A 53 -22.85 -26.02 16.73
C GLY A 53 -22.98 -26.22 15.21
N GLY A 54 -24.17 -26.05 14.66
CA GLY A 54 -24.43 -26.11 13.22
C GLY A 54 -24.27 -24.75 12.50
N ILE A 55 -23.59 -23.79 13.09
CA ILE A 55 -23.36 -22.47 12.49
C ILE A 55 -21.87 -22.28 12.23
N VAL A 56 -21.52 -21.88 11.01
CA VAL A 56 -20.16 -21.54 10.60
C VAL A 56 -20.14 -20.11 10.08
N ASP A 57 -19.38 -19.26 10.74
CA ASP A 57 -19.15 -17.88 10.35
C ASP A 57 -17.76 -17.76 9.71
N VAL A 58 -17.64 -17.15 8.55
CA VAL A 58 -16.35 -16.90 7.89
C VAL A 58 -16.30 -15.45 7.39
N PHE A 59 -15.21 -14.75 7.71
CA PHE A 59 -14.97 -13.39 7.24
C PHE A 59 -13.82 -13.38 6.22
N PRO A 60 -14.12 -13.44 4.91
CA PRO A 60 -13.07 -13.43 3.88
C PRO A 60 -12.43 -12.05 3.75
N PHE A 61 -11.18 -12.00 3.24
CA PHE A 61 -10.48 -10.74 2.96
C PHE A 61 -11.03 -9.99 1.73
N THR A 62 -11.75 -10.69 0.87
CA THR A 62 -12.28 -10.15 -0.38
C THR A 62 -13.60 -9.41 -0.21
N GLU A 63 -14.21 -9.49 0.97
CA GLU A 63 -15.55 -8.99 1.23
C GLU A 63 -15.56 -7.99 2.39
N GLU A 64 -16.54 -7.08 2.37
CA GLU A 64 -16.74 -6.10 3.44
C GLU A 64 -17.50 -6.68 4.64
N THR A 65 -18.21 -7.79 4.44
CA THR A 65 -19.07 -8.45 5.43
C THR A 65 -18.77 -9.94 5.53
N PRO A 66 -18.85 -10.52 6.73
CA PRO A 66 -18.74 -11.97 6.91
C PRO A 66 -19.98 -12.71 6.44
N TYR A 67 -19.82 -14.01 6.20
CA TYR A 67 -20.88 -14.94 5.84
C TYR A 67 -21.14 -15.92 6.97
N ARG A 68 -22.42 -16.19 7.22
CA ARG A 68 -22.93 -17.19 8.16
C ARG A 68 -23.60 -18.30 7.39
N MET A 69 -23.13 -19.52 7.56
CA MET A 69 -23.70 -20.74 7.04
C MET A 69 -24.43 -21.47 8.16
N GLU A 70 -25.70 -21.79 7.97
CA GLU A 70 -26.49 -22.57 8.89
C GLU A 70 -26.61 -24.00 8.34
N LEU A 71 -26.23 -24.98 9.13
CA LEU A 71 -26.21 -26.39 8.73
C LEU A 71 -27.35 -27.15 9.35
N TRP A 72 -27.98 -28.00 8.55
CA TRP A 72 -28.91 -29.03 9.02
C TRP A 72 -28.25 -30.42 8.85
N GLY A 73 -27.66 -30.93 9.94
CA GLY A 73 -26.75 -32.06 9.85
C GLY A 73 -25.48 -31.68 9.12
N ASP A 74 -25.20 -32.31 8.00
CA ASP A 74 -24.03 -32.03 7.14
C ASP A 74 -24.42 -31.19 5.90
N GLU A 75 -25.67 -30.80 5.71
CA GLU A 75 -26.18 -30.03 4.58
C GLU A 75 -26.25 -28.52 4.93
N ILE A 76 -25.84 -27.65 4.02
CA ILE A 76 -25.97 -26.21 4.15
C ILE A 76 -27.42 -25.80 3.88
N ASP A 77 -28.16 -25.45 4.93
CA ASP A 77 -29.55 -25.02 4.84
C ASP A 77 -29.67 -23.57 4.34
N SER A 78 -28.80 -22.68 4.79
CA SER A 78 -28.80 -21.30 4.34
C SER A 78 -27.42 -20.66 4.46
N ILE A 79 -27.16 -19.65 3.59
CA ILE A 79 -25.99 -18.79 3.65
C ILE A 79 -26.45 -17.33 3.72
N LYS A 80 -25.93 -16.56 4.67
CA LYS A 80 -26.32 -15.16 4.90
C LYS A 80 -25.09 -14.29 5.08
N SER A 81 -25.05 -13.13 4.45
CA SER A 81 -24.13 -12.08 4.89
C SER A 81 -24.65 -11.44 6.17
N TYR A 82 -23.76 -10.99 7.06
CA TYR A 82 -24.16 -10.37 8.31
C TYR A 82 -23.22 -9.24 8.70
N ASP A 83 -23.71 -8.31 9.52
CA ASP A 83 -22.91 -7.24 10.09
C ASP A 83 -22.09 -7.75 11.27
N ALA A 84 -20.75 -7.61 11.17
CA ALA A 84 -19.82 -8.17 12.17
C ALA A 84 -20.01 -7.59 13.59
N GLN A 85 -20.45 -6.33 13.71
CA GLN A 85 -20.59 -5.67 15.00
C GLN A 85 -21.94 -6.00 15.68
N SER A 86 -23.04 -5.92 14.91
CA SER A 86 -24.38 -6.16 15.44
C SER A 86 -24.79 -7.63 15.37
N GLN A 87 -24.04 -8.49 14.67
CA GLN A 87 -24.30 -9.90 14.41
C GLN A 87 -25.64 -10.16 13.69
N ARG A 88 -26.23 -9.15 13.07
CA ARG A 88 -27.51 -9.24 12.35
C ARG A 88 -27.30 -9.60 10.90
N SER A 89 -28.10 -10.53 10.39
CA SER A 89 -28.11 -10.87 8.97
C SER A 89 -28.52 -9.67 8.11
N ILE A 90 -27.85 -9.51 6.97
CA ILE A 90 -28.08 -8.45 5.98
C ILE A 90 -28.92 -9.02 4.83
N GLU A 91 -28.40 -10.06 4.16
CA GLU A 91 -29.05 -10.67 3.00
C GLU A 91 -28.76 -12.17 2.92
N ASN A 92 -29.63 -12.92 2.21
CA ASN A 92 -29.37 -14.31 1.87
C ASN A 92 -28.62 -14.36 0.55
N VAL A 93 -27.69 -15.31 0.43
CA VAL A 93 -26.95 -15.60 -0.80
C VAL A 93 -27.03 -17.08 -1.12
N ASP A 94 -27.01 -17.43 -2.40
CA ASP A 94 -27.17 -18.84 -2.83
C ASP A 94 -25.82 -19.57 -2.84
N GLU A 95 -24.72 -18.84 -3.07
CA GLU A 95 -23.35 -19.37 -3.12
C GLU A 95 -22.32 -18.38 -2.56
N VAL A 96 -21.17 -18.89 -2.10
CA VAL A 96 -20.04 -18.10 -1.62
C VAL A 96 -18.71 -18.72 -2.05
N PHE A 97 -17.72 -17.85 -2.24
CA PHE A 97 -16.34 -18.22 -2.56
C PHE A 97 -15.41 -17.74 -1.46
N PHE A 98 -14.64 -18.68 -0.87
CA PHE A 98 -13.62 -18.33 0.10
C PHE A 98 -12.24 -18.52 -0.50
N TYR A 99 -11.58 -17.39 -0.72
CA TYR A 99 -10.19 -17.34 -1.15
C TYR A 99 -9.27 -17.57 0.04
N PRO A 100 -8.05 -18.07 -0.17
CA PRO A 100 -7.06 -18.17 0.89
C PRO A 100 -6.82 -16.83 1.60
N ALA A 101 -6.70 -16.91 2.91
CA ALA A 101 -6.35 -15.77 3.77
C ALA A 101 -4.83 -15.54 3.87
N THR A 102 -4.04 -16.36 3.17
CA THR A 102 -2.58 -16.27 3.09
C THR A 102 -2.11 -16.43 1.66
N GLU A 103 -0.97 -15.80 1.33
CA GLU A 103 -0.32 -15.95 0.02
C GLU A 103 0.43 -17.27 -0.13
N LEU A 104 0.73 -17.95 0.99
CA LEU A 104 1.51 -19.17 1.01
C LEU A 104 0.65 -20.35 1.45
N ILE A 105 0.42 -21.29 0.52
CA ILE A 105 -0.42 -22.45 0.74
C ILE A 105 0.36 -23.69 0.35
N PHE A 106 0.82 -24.43 1.35
CA PHE A 106 1.59 -25.63 1.15
C PHE A 106 0.95 -26.82 1.85
N SER A 107 1.08 -27.98 1.24
CA SER A 107 0.69 -29.24 1.87
C SER A 107 1.77 -29.70 2.89
N SER A 108 1.37 -30.56 3.83
CA SER A 108 2.32 -31.19 4.74
C SER A 108 3.45 -31.90 3.99
N GLY A 109 3.18 -32.48 2.82
CA GLY A 109 4.18 -33.13 1.96
C GLY A 109 5.22 -32.15 1.42
N ASP A 110 4.80 -30.98 0.96
CA ASP A 110 5.68 -29.92 0.47
C ASP A 110 6.58 -29.41 1.60
N ILE A 111 6.00 -29.21 2.79
CA ILE A 111 6.72 -28.77 3.99
C ILE A 111 7.78 -29.78 4.40
N PHE A 112 7.46 -31.06 4.47
CA PHE A 112 8.46 -32.11 4.80
C PHE A 112 9.55 -32.25 3.74
N SER A 113 9.23 -32.06 2.46
CA SER A 113 10.21 -32.01 1.38
C SER A 113 11.13 -30.81 1.52
N ALA A 114 10.56 -29.63 1.81
CA ALA A 114 11.33 -28.41 2.05
C ALA A 114 12.26 -28.53 3.26
N LEU A 115 11.80 -29.10 4.39
CA LEU A 115 12.62 -29.31 5.57
C LEU A 115 13.89 -30.11 5.28
N LYS A 116 13.82 -31.16 4.44
CA LYS A 116 15.00 -31.92 4.02
C LYS A 116 16.01 -31.06 3.27
N LYS A 117 15.52 -30.19 2.35
CA LYS A 117 16.36 -29.26 1.57
C LYS A 117 16.97 -28.20 2.50
N ILE A 118 16.18 -27.64 3.42
CA ILE A 118 16.62 -26.63 4.39
C ILE A 118 17.69 -27.21 5.31
N LYS A 119 17.52 -28.45 5.81
CA LYS A 119 18.51 -29.16 6.64
C LYS A 119 19.84 -29.32 5.93
N ALA A 120 19.80 -29.80 4.69
CA ALA A 120 21.00 -29.99 3.88
C ALA A 120 21.78 -28.68 3.68
N ASP A 121 21.09 -27.58 3.40
CA ASP A 121 21.70 -26.25 3.23
C ASP A 121 22.20 -25.70 4.58
N THR A 122 21.47 -25.96 5.69
CA THR A 122 21.90 -25.60 7.05
C THR A 122 23.19 -26.28 7.42
N ASP A 123 23.28 -27.59 7.21
CA ASP A 123 24.49 -28.38 7.52
C ASP A 123 25.70 -27.92 6.70
N LYS A 124 25.48 -27.65 5.41
CA LYS A 124 26.50 -27.11 4.50
C LYS A 124 26.97 -25.72 4.95
N GLN A 125 26.06 -24.82 5.29
CA GLN A 125 26.41 -23.47 5.73
C GLN A 125 27.11 -23.48 7.10
N ALA A 126 26.66 -24.31 8.03
CA ALA A 126 27.29 -24.47 9.32
C ALA A 126 28.74 -25.01 9.20
N GLN A 127 28.99 -25.99 8.31
CA GLN A 127 30.33 -26.46 8.00
C GLN A 127 31.25 -25.39 7.42
N LEU A 128 30.71 -24.49 6.57
CA LEU A 128 31.46 -23.35 6.04
C LEU A 128 31.88 -22.40 7.16
N PHE A 129 30.96 -22.06 8.07
CA PHE A 129 31.25 -21.22 9.23
C PHE A 129 32.30 -21.87 10.16
N GLU A 130 32.24 -23.19 10.39
CA GLU A 130 33.23 -23.93 11.20
C GLU A 130 34.63 -23.87 10.58
N ARG A 131 34.74 -24.02 9.24
CA ARG A 131 36.02 -23.88 8.52
C ARG A 131 36.59 -22.45 8.65
N GLU A 132 35.70 -21.43 8.68
CA GLU A 132 36.05 -20.03 8.89
C GLU A 132 36.27 -19.67 10.37
N LYS A 133 36.18 -20.66 11.29
CA LYS A 133 36.27 -20.48 12.75
C LYS A 133 35.15 -19.58 13.34
N LYS A 134 34.01 -19.42 12.65
CA LYS A 134 32.82 -18.73 13.09
C LYS A 134 31.85 -19.68 13.80
N LEU A 135 32.26 -20.17 15.00
CA LEU A 135 31.50 -21.21 15.70
C LEU A 135 30.14 -20.72 16.23
N THR A 136 30.06 -19.45 16.58
CA THR A 136 28.80 -18.81 17.03
C THR A 136 27.75 -18.77 15.94
N GLU A 137 28.16 -18.42 14.71
CA GLU A 137 27.30 -18.36 13.53
C GLU A 137 26.84 -19.77 13.10
N ALA A 138 27.76 -20.75 13.17
CA ALA A 138 27.43 -22.14 12.92
C ALA A 138 26.38 -22.68 13.91
N ALA A 139 26.54 -22.40 15.20
CA ALA A 139 25.55 -22.77 16.22
C ALA A 139 24.22 -22.07 16.00
N ARG A 140 24.23 -20.76 15.66
CA ARG A 140 23.03 -19.97 15.44
C ARG A 140 22.19 -20.52 14.29
N ILE A 141 22.79 -20.81 13.14
CA ILE A 141 22.04 -21.32 11.98
C ILE A 141 21.41 -22.69 12.27
N ARG A 142 22.13 -23.57 13.03
CA ARG A 142 21.57 -24.87 13.46
C ARG A 142 20.39 -24.70 14.42
N ASN A 143 20.51 -23.80 15.40
CA ASN A 143 19.42 -23.54 16.34
C ASN A 143 18.17 -23.04 15.64
N LYS A 144 18.32 -22.10 14.69
CA LYS A 144 17.20 -21.60 13.88
C LYS A 144 16.53 -22.70 13.05
N TYR A 145 17.32 -23.63 12.51
CA TYR A 145 16.75 -24.79 11.83
C TYR A 145 15.97 -25.67 12.81
N ALA A 146 16.51 -25.95 13.98
CA ALA A 146 15.84 -26.78 14.98
C ALA A 146 14.52 -26.17 15.46
N GLU A 147 14.50 -24.87 15.71
CA GLU A 147 13.25 -24.11 16.03
C GLU A 147 12.23 -24.17 14.91
N LEU A 148 12.68 -24.02 13.64
CA LEU A 148 11.80 -24.15 12.48
C LEU A 148 11.26 -25.57 12.34
N GLU A 149 12.13 -26.59 12.46
CA GLU A 149 11.75 -27.99 12.35
C GLU A 149 10.72 -28.36 13.42
N GLU A 150 10.95 -27.98 14.69
CA GLU A 150 10.02 -28.22 15.79
C GLU A 150 8.63 -27.60 15.49
N ARG A 151 8.60 -26.34 15.08
CA ARG A 151 7.36 -25.64 14.75
C ARG A 151 6.60 -26.31 13.61
N LEU A 152 7.29 -26.67 12.52
CA LEU A 152 6.71 -27.29 11.34
C LEU A 152 6.27 -28.74 11.58
N MET A 153 6.90 -29.45 12.52
CA MET A 153 6.48 -30.80 12.91
C MET A 153 5.27 -30.80 13.82
N LEU A 154 5.12 -29.77 14.67
CA LEU A 154 3.96 -29.64 15.56
C LEU A 154 2.66 -29.32 14.80
N ASP A 155 2.72 -28.41 13.86
CA ASP A 155 1.57 -27.98 13.06
C ASP A 155 2.00 -27.62 11.62
N PRO A 156 2.15 -28.61 10.74
CA PRO A 156 2.58 -28.36 9.37
C PRO A 156 1.63 -27.46 8.56
N GLU A 157 0.34 -27.53 8.79
CA GLU A 157 -0.66 -26.79 8.01
C GLU A 157 -0.97 -25.41 8.60
N GLY A 158 -0.93 -25.24 9.91
CA GLY A 158 -1.08 -23.94 10.59
C GLY A 158 0.07 -22.95 10.34
N VAL A 159 1.17 -23.43 9.77
CA VAL A 159 2.32 -22.60 9.39
C VAL A 159 2.04 -21.66 8.22
N ASN A 160 1.08 -21.98 7.35
CA ASN A 160 0.76 -21.17 6.17
C ASN A 160 0.45 -19.70 6.52
N GLY A 161 -0.16 -19.44 7.67
CA GLY A 161 -0.41 -18.09 8.20
C GLY A 161 0.67 -17.52 9.12
N SER A 162 1.80 -18.23 9.35
CA SER A 162 2.78 -17.82 10.35
C SER A 162 3.84 -16.86 9.78
N MET A 163 4.16 -15.82 10.55
CA MET A 163 5.18 -14.83 10.16
C MET A 163 6.56 -15.46 9.92
N GLY A 164 7.20 -15.07 8.84
CA GLY A 164 8.59 -15.42 8.50
C GLY A 164 8.74 -16.63 7.60
N ILE A 165 7.66 -17.37 7.31
CA ILE A 165 7.70 -18.51 6.38
C ILE A 165 7.94 -18.05 4.93
N GLU A 166 7.58 -16.81 4.60
CA GLU A 166 7.72 -16.20 3.28
C GLU A 166 9.18 -16.22 2.79
N SER A 167 10.14 -16.08 3.72
CA SER A 167 11.56 -16.15 3.38
C SER A 167 12.01 -17.54 2.89
N TYR A 168 11.20 -18.57 3.13
CA TYR A 168 11.48 -19.93 2.70
C TYR A 168 10.78 -20.33 1.40
N ILE A 169 10.11 -19.38 0.71
CA ILE A 169 9.38 -19.67 -0.54
C ILE A 169 10.23 -20.43 -1.56
N GLY A 170 11.53 -20.11 -1.67
CA GLY A 170 12.45 -20.79 -2.55
C GLY A 170 12.74 -22.26 -2.21
N TYR A 171 12.43 -22.73 -0.98
CA TYR A 171 12.50 -24.13 -0.57
C TYR A 171 11.16 -24.86 -0.71
N LEU A 172 10.06 -24.11 -0.54
CA LEU A 172 8.70 -24.61 -0.46
C LEU A 172 8.05 -24.74 -1.84
N ALA A 173 8.25 -23.73 -2.70
CA ALA A 173 7.69 -23.72 -4.04
C ALA A 173 8.64 -24.37 -5.05
N ASP A 174 8.09 -25.13 -6.00
CA ASP A 174 8.86 -25.68 -7.11
C ASP A 174 9.29 -24.58 -8.09
N TYR A 175 8.41 -23.61 -8.32
CA TYR A 175 8.68 -22.39 -9.06
C TYR A 175 7.85 -21.21 -8.54
N THR A 176 8.25 -20.01 -8.89
CA THR A 176 7.61 -18.77 -8.48
C THR A 176 7.32 -17.91 -9.70
N VAL A 177 6.41 -16.96 -9.55
CA VAL A 177 6.03 -15.99 -10.59
C VAL A 177 6.08 -14.57 -10.03
N SER A 178 6.14 -13.58 -10.92
CA SER A 178 5.92 -12.18 -10.54
C SER A 178 4.43 -11.84 -10.56
N PHE A 179 4.00 -10.83 -9.84
CA PHE A 179 2.61 -10.37 -9.83
C PHE A 179 2.07 -10.05 -11.24
N ALA A 180 2.94 -9.58 -12.15
CA ALA A 180 2.55 -9.32 -13.54
C ALA A 180 2.08 -10.57 -14.28
N GLU A 181 2.50 -11.77 -13.86
CA GLU A 181 2.13 -13.04 -14.50
C GLU A 181 0.76 -13.57 -14.07
N TYR A 182 0.11 -12.93 -13.09
CA TYR A 182 -1.28 -13.21 -12.74
C TYR A 182 -2.28 -12.70 -13.78
N PHE A 183 -1.84 -11.83 -14.69
CA PHE A 183 -2.68 -11.21 -15.69
C PHE A 183 -2.37 -11.75 -17.07
N SER A 184 -3.43 -12.03 -17.85
CA SER A 184 -3.28 -12.43 -19.25
C SER A 184 -2.71 -11.27 -20.06
N PRO A 185 -1.56 -11.46 -20.73
CA PRO A 185 -0.96 -10.39 -21.54
C PRO A 185 -1.84 -9.91 -22.69
N SER A 186 -2.73 -10.75 -23.22
CA SER A 186 -3.63 -10.40 -24.34
C SER A 186 -4.73 -9.41 -23.94
N ASP A 187 -5.15 -9.46 -22.65
CA ASP A 187 -6.33 -8.74 -22.17
C ASP A 187 -5.99 -7.65 -21.15
N THR A 188 -4.67 -7.46 -20.89
CA THR A 188 -4.20 -6.55 -19.85
C THR A 188 -3.42 -5.40 -20.44
N THR A 189 -3.75 -4.18 -20.00
CA THR A 189 -2.92 -2.99 -20.19
C THR A 189 -2.28 -2.60 -18.87
N PHE A 190 -0.96 -2.70 -18.80
CA PHE A 190 -0.21 -2.23 -17.63
C PHE A 190 0.01 -0.73 -17.73
N VAL A 191 -0.32 -0.01 -16.65
CA VAL A 191 -0.11 1.43 -16.57
C VAL A 191 0.99 1.71 -15.55
N LEU A 192 2.08 2.32 -16.00
CA LEU A 192 3.18 2.77 -15.14
C LEU A 192 3.05 4.27 -14.90
N ASP A 193 2.73 4.64 -13.67
CA ASP A 193 2.71 6.03 -13.25
C ASP A 193 4.11 6.45 -12.78
N GLU A 194 4.69 7.46 -13.42
CA GLU A 194 6.06 7.94 -13.19
C GLU A 194 7.12 6.81 -13.30
N PRO A 195 7.30 6.17 -14.46
CA PRO A 195 8.15 4.98 -14.60
C PRO A 195 9.61 5.21 -14.20
N GLY A 196 10.13 6.44 -14.32
CA GLY A 196 11.45 6.80 -13.83
C GLY A 196 11.57 6.62 -12.32
N ARG A 197 10.57 7.07 -11.56
CA ARG A 197 10.51 6.91 -10.10
C ARG A 197 10.36 5.45 -9.70
N ILE A 198 9.55 4.69 -10.46
CA ILE A 198 9.41 3.24 -10.24
C ILE A 198 10.78 2.56 -10.40
N ALA A 199 11.51 2.83 -11.47
CA ALA A 199 12.82 2.23 -11.73
C ALA A 199 13.84 2.57 -10.63
N GLU A 200 13.90 3.82 -10.18
CA GLU A 200 14.77 4.23 -9.08
C GLU A 200 14.39 3.56 -7.76
N ARG A 201 13.11 3.50 -7.46
CA ARG A 201 12.62 2.82 -6.24
C ARG A 201 12.94 1.32 -6.25
N LEU A 202 12.78 0.65 -7.40
CA LEU A 202 13.15 -0.75 -7.55
C LEU A 202 14.63 -0.98 -7.32
N LYS A 203 15.51 -0.15 -7.90
CA LYS A 203 16.96 -0.21 -7.67
C LYS A 203 17.30 -0.01 -6.19
N ALA A 204 16.67 0.97 -5.55
CA ALA A 204 16.89 1.24 -4.12
C ALA A 204 16.47 0.05 -3.25
N VAL A 205 15.28 -0.53 -3.50
CA VAL A 205 14.81 -1.72 -2.78
C VAL A 205 15.75 -2.90 -2.96
N GLN A 206 16.20 -3.18 -4.18
CA GLN A 206 17.15 -4.27 -4.44
C GLN A 206 18.48 -4.06 -3.72
N TYR A 207 18.99 -2.83 -3.71
CA TYR A 207 20.23 -2.50 -3.01
C TYR A 207 20.09 -2.64 -1.50
N GLU A 208 19.07 -2.01 -0.89
CA GLU A 208 18.81 -2.08 0.56
C GLU A 208 18.55 -3.52 1.01
N PHE A 209 17.81 -4.28 0.23
CA PHE A 209 17.57 -5.69 0.49
C PHE A 209 18.86 -6.50 0.42
N GLY A 210 19.67 -6.32 -0.62
CA GLY A 210 20.95 -7.01 -0.79
C GLY A 210 21.92 -6.76 0.39
N GLU A 211 22.08 -5.51 0.81
CA GLU A 211 22.88 -5.13 1.98
C GLU A 211 22.36 -5.79 3.27
N SER A 212 21.04 -5.74 3.49
CA SER A 212 20.41 -6.36 4.66
C SER A 212 20.61 -7.87 4.68
N MET A 213 20.41 -8.52 3.53
CA MET A 213 20.55 -9.97 3.42
C MET A 213 22.01 -10.43 3.56
N SER A 214 22.96 -9.70 2.99
CA SER A 214 24.40 -9.98 3.14
C SER A 214 24.81 -9.97 4.60
N HIS A 215 24.39 -8.96 5.35
CA HIS A 215 24.68 -8.86 6.78
C HIS A 215 24.06 -10.02 7.60
N ARG A 216 22.83 -10.42 7.28
CA ARG A 216 22.15 -11.54 7.94
C ARG A 216 22.79 -12.90 7.60
N LEU A 217 23.25 -13.07 6.34
CA LEU A 217 24.01 -14.24 5.91
C LEU A 217 25.32 -14.37 6.69
N GLU A 218 26.09 -13.29 6.78
CA GLU A 218 27.38 -13.27 7.50
C GLU A 218 27.21 -13.63 8.97
N LYS A 219 26.08 -13.26 9.57
CA LYS A 219 25.75 -13.57 10.98
C LYS A 219 25.16 -14.97 11.19
N GLY A 220 24.91 -15.74 10.14
CA GLY A 220 24.22 -17.02 10.25
C GLY A 220 22.75 -16.89 10.67
N ASP A 221 22.11 -15.78 10.32
CA ASP A 221 20.70 -15.54 10.62
C ASP A 221 19.76 -16.13 9.58
N ILE A 222 20.23 -16.30 8.35
CA ILE A 222 19.49 -16.84 7.21
C ILE A 222 20.37 -17.75 6.36
N LEU A 223 19.73 -18.58 5.55
CA LEU A 223 20.37 -19.41 4.54
C LEU A 223 20.51 -18.66 3.21
N PRO A 224 21.49 -19.02 2.36
CA PRO A 224 21.69 -18.36 1.07
C PRO A 224 20.42 -18.29 0.20
N LYS A 225 19.64 -19.37 0.15
CA LYS A 225 18.42 -19.43 -0.67
C LYS A 225 17.29 -18.52 -0.17
N GLN A 226 17.32 -18.09 1.09
CA GLN A 226 16.38 -17.09 1.65
C GLN A 226 16.66 -15.68 1.14
N THR A 227 17.77 -15.42 0.46
CA THR A 227 18.04 -14.13 -0.19
C THR A 227 17.37 -14.02 -1.57
N ASP A 228 16.93 -15.15 -2.13
CA ASP A 228 16.35 -15.23 -3.46
C ASP A 228 14.81 -15.15 -3.43
N VAL A 229 14.28 -14.06 -2.85
CA VAL A 229 12.83 -13.80 -2.73
C VAL A 229 12.35 -12.64 -3.60
N LEU A 230 13.25 -12.01 -4.34
CA LEU A 230 12.94 -10.91 -5.26
C LEU A 230 13.36 -11.27 -6.69
N TYR A 231 12.57 -10.84 -7.66
CA TYR A 231 12.95 -10.85 -9.07
C TYR A 231 13.76 -9.61 -9.41
N ASP A 232 14.66 -9.74 -10.37
CA ASP A 232 15.33 -8.60 -10.98
C ASP A 232 14.33 -7.71 -11.72
N THR A 233 14.60 -6.41 -11.73
CA THR A 233 13.79 -5.42 -12.44
C THR A 233 13.63 -5.78 -13.92
N SER A 234 14.70 -6.29 -14.56
CA SER A 234 14.68 -6.73 -15.96
C SER A 234 13.71 -7.88 -16.21
N TYR A 235 13.61 -8.82 -15.27
CA TYR A 235 12.65 -9.92 -15.36
C TYR A 235 11.22 -9.39 -15.34
N VAL A 236 10.90 -8.51 -14.36
CA VAL A 236 9.56 -7.94 -14.21
C VAL A 236 9.16 -7.13 -15.45
N TYR A 237 10.04 -6.23 -15.93
CA TYR A 237 9.77 -5.49 -17.15
C TYR A 237 9.58 -6.41 -18.38
N GLY A 238 10.37 -7.49 -18.48
CA GLY A 238 10.18 -8.49 -19.53
C GLY A 238 8.80 -9.15 -19.51
N LYS A 239 8.16 -9.24 -18.33
CA LYS A 239 6.77 -9.75 -18.22
C LYS A 239 5.74 -8.67 -18.59
N LEU A 240 5.95 -7.43 -18.14
CA LEU A 240 5.08 -6.29 -18.48
C LEU A 240 5.05 -6.02 -20.00
N TYR A 241 6.18 -6.19 -20.70
CA TYR A 241 6.27 -6.03 -22.15
C TYR A 241 5.53 -7.07 -22.98
N LYS A 242 5.09 -8.15 -22.38
CA LYS A 242 4.25 -9.13 -23.07
C LYS A 242 2.83 -8.64 -23.32
N GLY A 243 2.37 -7.70 -22.52
CA GLY A 243 1.07 -7.04 -22.66
C GLY A 243 1.19 -5.64 -23.26
N SER A 244 0.07 -4.93 -23.32
CA SER A 244 0.05 -3.51 -23.63
C SER A 244 0.62 -2.71 -22.47
N LEU A 245 1.51 -1.74 -22.74
CA LEU A 245 2.15 -0.94 -21.71
C LEU A 245 1.93 0.55 -21.99
N LEU A 246 1.35 1.25 -21.02
CA LEU A 246 1.16 2.69 -21.00
C LEU A 246 2.02 3.31 -19.89
N ALA A 247 2.87 4.26 -20.24
CA ALA A 247 3.66 5.02 -19.28
C ALA A 247 3.10 6.44 -19.17
N LEU A 248 2.75 6.86 -17.95
CA LEU A 248 2.29 8.21 -17.63
C LEU A 248 3.41 8.95 -16.90
N SER A 249 3.70 10.18 -17.31
CA SER A 249 4.72 11.02 -16.68
C SER A 249 4.26 12.47 -16.71
N VAL A 250 4.47 13.19 -15.62
CA VAL A 250 4.21 14.64 -15.55
C VAL A 250 5.32 15.41 -16.27
N LEU A 251 6.54 14.90 -16.18
CA LEU A 251 7.73 15.48 -16.81
C LEU A 251 8.23 14.57 -17.94
N ASP A 252 8.80 15.17 -18.99
CA ASP A 252 9.42 14.41 -20.08
C ASP A 252 10.73 13.76 -19.62
N THR A 253 10.62 12.68 -18.87
CA THR A 253 11.74 11.90 -18.36
C THR A 253 11.91 10.62 -19.16
N ARG A 254 13.18 10.27 -19.47
CA ARG A 254 13.49 8.94 -20.00
C ARG A 254 13.58 7.96 -18.86
N ALA A 255 12.68 6.99 -18.81
CA ALA A 255 12.80 5.87 -17.90
C ALA A 255 13.78 4.83 -18.48
N GLU A 256 14.87 4.55 -17.76
CA GLU A 256 15.79 3.46 -18.13
C GLU A 256 15.04 2.13 -18.19
N GLY A 257 15.35 1.35 -19.23
CA GLY A 257 14.75 0.02 -19.41
C GLY A 257 13.39 0.00 -20.10
N LEU A 258 12.78 1.16 -20.42
CA LEU A 258 11.54 1.23 -21.17
C LEU A 258 11.78 1.51 -22.67
N ASN A 259 11.29 0.61 -23.52
CA ASN A 259 11.20 0.82 -24.96
C ASN A 259 9.86 1.49 -25.28
N ILE A 260 9.91 2.77 -25.63
CA ILE A 260 8.71 3.58 -25.92
C ILE A 260 8.49 3.59 -27.43
N GLY A 261 7.36 3.01 -27.87
CA GLY A 261 6.97 2.98 -29.29
C GLY A 261 6.37 4.29 -29.79
N GLY A 262 5.75 5.09 -28.91
CA GLY A 262 5.16 6.38 -29.23
C GLY A 262 5.08 7.30 -28.02
N ARG A 263 5.12 8.61 -28.24
CA ARG A 263 4.95 9.63 -27.21
C ARG A 263 3.81 10.57 -27.57
N TYR A 264 3.01 10.90 -26.57
CA TYR A 264 1.86 11.78 -26.72
C TYR A 264 1.88 12.79 -25.58
N ASP A 265 1.89 14.07 -25.93
CA ASP A 265 1.72 15.15 -24.96
C ASP A 265 0.23 15.50 -24.88
N ILE A 266 -0.37 15.23 -23.74
CA ILE A 266 -1.80 15.53 -23.50
C ILE A 266 -1.99 16.98 -23.10
N GLY A 267 -0.95 17.66 -22.63
CA GLY A 267 -1.00 19.06 -22.18
C GLY A 267 -2.01 19.26 -21.03
N ALA A 268 -2.18 18.25 -20.18
CA ALA A 268 -3.10 18.32 -19.04
C ALA A 268 -2.62 19.38 -18.03
N LYS A 269 -3.57 20.16 -17.50
CA LYS A 269 -3.34 21.14 -16.45
C LYS A 269 -4.21 20.84 -15.26
N GLY A 270 -3.69 21.00 -14.05
CA GLY A 270 -4.48 20.95 -12.83
C GLY A 270 -5.33 22.21 -12.65
N ILE A 271 -6.47 22.08 -11.99
CA ILE A 271 -7.32 23.21 -11.62
C ILE A 271 -6.81 23.82 -10.32
N SER A 272 -6.62 25.14 -10.30
CA SER A 272 -6.29 25.87 -9.08
C SER A 272 -7.50 25.91 -8.15
N SER A 273 -7.26 25.74 -6.83
CA SER A 273 -8.34 25.78 -5.85
C SER A 273 -9.01 27.16 -5.84
N TYR A 274 -10.32 27.16 -5.85
CA TYR A 274 -11.14 28.38 -5.75
C TYR A 274 -11.28 28.87 -4.30
N ASN A 275 -10.82 28.13 -3.31
CA ASN A 275 -10.81 28.51 -1.88
C ASN A 275 -12.16 29.06 -1.37
N ASN A 276 -13.26 28.42 -1.72
CA ASN A 276 -14.62 28.82 -1.43
C ASN A 276 -15.07 30.15 -2.12
N SER A 277 -14.30 30.67 -3.07
CA SER A 277 -14.70 31.84 -3.85
C SER A 277 -15.57 31.44 -5.04
N PHE A 278 -16.87 31.49 -4.86
CA PHE A 278 -17.83 31.21 -5.94
C PHE A 278 -17.75 32.23 -7.09
N GLU A 279 -17.41 33.48 -6.79
CA GLU A 279 -17.21 34.53 -7.78
C GLU A 279 -16.07 34.21 -8.75
N THR A 280 -14.93 33.69 -8.19
CA THR A 280 -13.79 33.28 -9.03
C THR A 280 -14.15 32.07 -9.90
N LEU A 281 -14.91 31.12 -9.38
CA LEU A 281 -15.41 29.98 -10.14
C LEU A 281 -16.30 30.45 -11.30
N VAL A 282 -17.28 31.34 -11.04
CA VAL A 282 -18.17 31.90 -12.06
C VAL A 282 -17.36 32.62 -13.13
N GLY A 283 -16.37 33.41 -12.75
CA GLY A 283 -15.46 34.09 -13.68
C GLY A 283 -14.73 33.11 -14.62
N ASP A 284 -14.17 32.05 -14.07
CA ASP A 284 -13.48 31.03 -14.88
C ASP A 284 -14.45 30.23 -15.76
N VAL A 285 -15.63 29.85 -15.26
CA VAL A 285 -16.61 29.10 -16.04
C VAL A 285 -17.14 30.00 -17.21
N ARG A 286 -17.31 31.29 -16.99
CA ARG A 286 -17.66 32.23 -18.08
C ARG A 286 -16.54 32.31 -19.14
N ARG A 287 -15.28 32.34 -18.72
CA ARG A 287 -14.12 32.33 -19.60
C ARG A 287 -14.08 31.03 -20.41
N TYR A 288 -14.18 29.87 -19.77
CA TYR A 288 -14.22 28.57 -20.45
C TYR A 288 -15.35 28.48 -21.46
N LYS A 289 -16.54 28.91 -21.07
CA LYS A 289 -17.71 28.98 -22.00
C LYS A 289 -17.44 29.86 -23.22
N LYS A 290 -16.86 31.04 -23.01
CA LYS A 290 -16.54 32.00 -24.10
C LYS A 290 -15.45 31.42 -25.04
N GLU A 291 -14.50 30.68 -24.50
CA GLU A 291 -13.44 30.04 -25.27
C GLU A 291 -13.89 28.73 -25.94
N GLY A 292 -15.12 28.31 -25.71
CA GLY A 292 -15.73 27.12 -26.31
C GLY A 292 -15.32 25.80 -25.66
N TYR A 293 -14.95 25.85 -24.38
CA TYR A 293 -14.68 24.61 -23.60
C TYR A 293 -15.99 23.90 -23.27
N VAL A 294 -15.92 22.58 -23.30
CA VAL A 294 -16.88 21.72 -22.61
C VAL A 294 -16.50 21.72 -21.13
N THR A 295 -17.43 22.20 -20.29
CA THR A 295 -17.14 22.35 -18.85
C THR A 295 -18.05 21.43 -18.05
N ILE A 296 -17.42 20.54 -17.26
CA ILE A 296 -18.11 19.63 -16.32
C ILE A 296 -17.73 20.01 -14.90
N LEU A 297 -18.72 20.17 -14.01
CA LEU A 297 -18.52 20.35 -12.58
C LEU A 297 -19.05 19.11 -11.85
N ALA A 298 -18.17 18.38 -11.17
CA ALA A 298 -18.51 17.15 -10.45
C ALA A 298 -18.69 17.43 -8.96
N SER A 299 -19.80 16.98 -8.39
CA SER A 299 -20.07 17.07 -6.95
C SER A 299 -20.36 15.68 -6.37
N SER A 300 -19.92 15.45 -5.15
CA SER A 300 -20.10 14.20 -4.40
C SER A 300 -21.55 13.96 -3.92
N SER A 301 -22.47 14.92 -4.19
CA SER A 301 -23.89 14.83 -3.85
C SER A 301 -24.74 15.30 -5.00
N ARG A 302 -25.76 14.53 -5.37
CA ARG A 302 -26.73 14.89 -6.42
C ARG A 302 -27.39 16.24 -6.13
N ILE A 303 -27.85 16.44 -4.88
CA ILE A 303 -28.51 17.70 -4.47
C ILE A 303 -27.56 18.89 -4.62
N ARG A 304 -26.28 18.72 -4.30
CA ARG A 304 -25.28 19.79 -4.49
C ARG A 304 -25.00 20.07 -5.96
N ALA A 305 -24.93 19.04 -6.79
CA ALA A 305 -24.75 19.21 -8.24
C ALA A 305 -25.94 19.99 -8.88
N GLU A 306 -27.16 19.63 -8.49
CA GLU A 306 -28.36 20.34 -8.94
C GLU A 306 -28.38 21.82 -8.48
N ARG A 307 -28.00 22.07 -7.21
CA ARG A 307 -27.87 23.39 -6.64
C ARG A 307 -26.79 24.22 -7.34
N LEU A 308 -25.63 23.62 -7.58
CA LEU A 308 -24.50 24.26 -8.28
C LEU A 308 -24.92 24.74 -9.69
N ALA A 309 -25.73 23.95 -10.42
CA ALA A 309 -26.27 24.36 -11.69
C ALA A 309 -27.25 25.54 -11.55
N ALA A 310 -28.05 25.59 -10.48
CA ALA A 310 -28.95 26.69 -10.19
C ALA A 310 -28.15 27.95 -9.82
N ASP A 311 -27.19 27.86 -8.92
CA ASP A 311 -26.34 28.98 -8.49
C ASP A 311 -25.55 29.58 -9.66
N LEU A 312 -25.07 28.74 -10.61
CA LEU A 312 -24.42 29.21 -11.84
C LEU A 312 -25.41 29.99 -12.73
N ARG A 313 -26.65 29.52 -12.88
CA ARG A 313 -27.69 30.23 -13.67
C ARG A 313 -28.09 31.56 -13.05
N GLU A 314 -28.18 31.66 -11.73
CA GLU A 314 -28.42 32.91 -11.01
C GLU A 314 -27.29 33.93 -11.24
N ASN A 315 -26.11 33.47 -11.61
CA ASN A 315 -24.96 34.27 -11.98
C ASN A 315 -24.75 34.34 -13.51
N ASP A 316 -25.80 34.31 -14.31
CA ASP A 316 -25.82 34.47 -15.78
C ASP A 316 -24.93 33.44 -16.53
N VAL A 317 -24.66 32.27 -15.94
CA VAL A 317 -24.00 31.13 -16.60
C VAL A 317 -25.04 30.08 -16.91
N THR A 318 -25.34 29.88 -18.20
CA THR A 318 -26.23 28.78 -18.61
C THR A 318 -25.58 27.43 -18.27
N ALA A 319 -26.07 26.80 -17.23
CA ALA A 319 -25.63 25.49 -16.77
C ALA A 319 -26.82 24.56 -16.52
N PHE A 320 -26.63 23.27 -16.67
CA PHE A 320 -27.67 22.28 -16.40
C PHE A 320 -27.08 21.08 -15.65
N PHE A 321 -27.92 20.43 -14.86
CA PHE A 321 -27.59 19.18 -14.19
C PHE A 321 -27.96 18.00 -15.09
N SER A 322 -27.14 16.97 -15.12
CA SER A 322 -27.42 15.66 -15.73
C SER A 322 -27.00 14.54 -14.84
N ASP A 323 -27.82 13.50 -14.75
CA ASP A 323 -27.51 12.20 -14.14
C ASP A 323 -27.08 11.14 -15.17
N LYS A 324 -27.10 11.53 -16.47
CA LYS A 324 -26.65 10.69 -17.57
C LYS A 324 -25.31 11.19 -18.10
N TYR A 325 -24.36 10.30 -18.25
CA TYR A 325 -22.99 10.58 -18.72
C TYR A 325 -22.79 10.29 -20.21
N ASP A 326 -23.81 9.76 -20.89
CA ASP A 326 -23.80 9.33 -22.29
C ASP A 326 -24.11 10.43 -23.30
N ARG A 327 -24.42 11.64 -22.81
CA ARG A 327 -24.70 12.77 -23.67
C ARG A 327 -23.40 13.40 -24.19
N GLU A 328 -23.32 13.55 -25.52
CA GLU A 328 -22.29 14.39 -26.14
C GLU A 328 -22.55 15.87 -25.85
N LEU A 329 -21.55 16.55 -25.28
CA LEU A 329 -21.63 17.96 -24.94
C LEU A 329 -21.09 18.82 -26.07
N LEU A 330 -21.79 19.92 -26.34
CA LEU A 330 -21.37 20.88 -27.34
C LEU A 330 -20.37 21.89 -26.78
N PRO A 331 -19.52 22.50 -27.64
CA PRO A 331 -18.60 23.57 -27.24
C PRO A 331 -19.34 24.73 -26.52
N GLY A 332 -18.82 25.08 -25.34
CA GLY A 332 -19.41 26.13 -24.49
C GLY A 332 -20.54 25.66 -23.59
N GLU A 333 -20.94 24.42 -23.62
CA GLU A 333 -21.87 23.85 -22.62
C GLU A 333 -21.24 23.69 -21.27
N VAL A 334 -22.03 23.95 -20.23
CA VAL A 334 -21.64 23.76 -18.81
C VAL A 334 -22.62 22.81 -18.17
N MET A 335 -22.11 21.68 -17.74
CA MET A 335 -22.89 20.62 -17.11
C MET A 335 -22.40 20.36 -15.67
N THR A 336 -23.32 20.19 -14.74
CA THR A 336 -23.03 19.68 -13.41
C THR A 336 -23.47 18.23 -13.31
N VAL A 337 -22.65 17.41 -12.64
CA VAL A 337 -22.89 15.97 -12.52
C VAL A 337 -22.69 15.49 -11.08
N PHE A 338 -23.37 14.41 -10.74
CA PHE A 338 -23.04 13.63 -9.54
C PHE A 338 -21.81 12.77 -9.85
N GLY A 339 -20.72 12.94 -9.12
CA GLY A 339 -19.51 12.15 -9.27
C GLY A 339 -18.47 12.53 -8.22
N ASN A 340 -17.70 11.57 -7.75
CA ASN A 340 -16.64 11.80 -6.78
C ASN A 340 -15.29 11.73 -7.48
N ILE A 341 -14.69 12.91 -7.71
CA ILE A 341 -13.38 13.07 -8.29
C ILE A 341 -12.53 13.88 -7.32
N SER A 342 -11.33 13.40 -7.04
CA SER A 342 -10.44 13.98 -6.04
C SER A 342 -9.90 15.37 -6.42
N LYS A 343 -9.62 15.60 -7.72
CA LYS A 343 -9.16 16.91 -8.27
C LYS A 343 -9.63 17.04 -9.72
N GLY A 344 -9.93 18.26 -10.11
CA GLY A 344 -10.25 18.62 -11.50
C GLY A 344 -9.01 18.78 -12.37
N PHE A 345 -9.25 18.82 -13.68
CA PHE A 345 -8.23 18.98 -14.69
C PHE A 345 -8.76 19.69 -15.93
N GLU A 346 -7.86 20.27 -16.68
CA GLU A 346 -8.11 20.94 -17.96
C GLU A 346 -7.30 20.26 -19.07
N TYR A 347 -7.95 19.99 -20.21
CA TYR A 347 -7.32 19.58 -21.46
C TYR A 347 -7.48 20.69 -22.51
N PRO A 348 -6.54 21.64 -22.61
CA PRO A 348 -6.66 22.79 -23.51
C PRO A 348 -6.74 22.41 -24.99
N GLN A 349 -6.08 21.35 -25.40
CA GLN A 349 -6.02 20.93 -26.80
C GLN A 349 -7.39 20.50 -27.35
N ILE A 350 -8.23 19.89 -26.51
CA ILE A 350 -9.59 19.48 -26.87
C ILE A 350 -10.65 20.39 -26.25
N LYS A 351 -10.23 21.47 -25.59
CA LYS A 351 -11.11 22.43 -24.90
C LYS A 351 -12.09 21.75 -23.93
N PHE A 352 -11.56 20.90 -23.09
CA PHE A 352 -12.30 20.19 -22.06
C PHE A 352 -11.79 20.58 -20.68
N VAL A 353 -12.71 20.84 -19.75
CA VAL A 353 -12.37 21.10 -18.35
C VAL A 353 -13.34 20.37 -17.42
N LEU A 354 -12.80 19.70 -16.43
CA LEU A 354 -13.55 19.10 -15.34
C LEU A 354 -13.11 19.75 -14.03
N ILE A 355 -14.04 20.29 -13.27
CA ILE A 355 -13.83 20.94 -11.98
C ILE A 355 -14.45 20.06 -10.91
N ALA A 356 -13.66 19.64 -9.92
CA ALA A 356 -14.13 18.81 -8.82
C ALA A 356 -14.68 19.68 -7.67
N GLU A 357 -15.56 19.12 -6.86
CA GLU A 357 -16.09 19.79 -5.65
C GLU A 357 -14.96 20.22 -4.70
N SER A 358 -13.90 19.43 -4.60
CA SER A 358 -12.71 19.72 -3.77
C SER A 358 -11.89 20.91 -4.28
N ASP A 359 -12.00 21.27 -5.56
CA ASP A 359 -11.36 22.47 -6.10
C ASP A 359 -12.17 23.73 -5.75
N ILE A 360 -13.50 23.59 -5.63
CA ILE A 360 -14.42 24.70 -5.32
C ILE A 360 -14.42 24.98 -3.83
N PHE A 361 -14.67 23.94 -3.03
CA PHE A 361 -14.83 24.04 -1.59
C PHE A 361 -13.61 23.44 -0.92
N THR A 362 -12.86 24.27 -0.22
CA THR A 362 -11.85 23.79 0.70
C THR A 362 -12.56 23.01 1.80
N GLN A 363 -12.47 21.69 1.79
CA GLN A 363 -12.89 20.92 2.94
C GLN A 363 -11.96 21.37 4.08
N ASP A 364 -12.49 22.15 5.02
CA ASP A 364 -11.93 22.15 6.36
C ASP A 364 -11.95 20.69 6.80
N LYS A 365 -10.84 19.99 6.62
CA LYS A 365 -10.61 18.73 7.31
C LYS A 365 -10.81 19.09 8.78
N LYS A 366 -12.03 18.90 9.31
CA LYS A 366 -12.24 18.85 10.75
C LYS A 366 -11.14 17.95 11.24
N LYS A 367 -10.08 18.55 11.76
CA LYS A 367 -9.01 17.85 12.46
C LYS A 367 -9.77 17.09 13.55
N LYS A 368 -10.11 15.81 13.29
CA LYS A 368 -10.29 14.89 14.39
C LYS A 368 -9.08 15.20 15.24
N ARG A 369 -9.30 15.69 16.47
CA ARG A 369 -8.25 15.87 17.45
C ARG A 369 -7.63 14.49 17.67
N VAL A 370 -6.78 14.10 16.72
CA VAL A 370 -5.81 13.05 16.92
C VAL A 370 -4.86 13.66 17.94
N LYS A 371 -4.86 13.07 19.14
CA LYS A 371 -3.86 13.33 20.16
C LYS A 371 -2.53 13.49 19.44
N THR A 372 -1.92 14.63 19.63
CA THR A 372 -0.62 15.04 19.13
C THR A 372 0.36 13.87 19.09
N LYS A 373 0.47 13.23 17.95
CA LYS A 373 1.64 12.46 17.61
C LYS A 373 2.68 13.46 17.12
N ALA A 374 3.84 13.41 17.76
CA ALA A 374 4.99 14.20 17.44
C ALA A 374 5.25 14.20 15.91
N TYR A 375 5.45 15.40 15.39
CA TYR A 375 6.09 15.79 14.14
C TYR A 375 6.50 14.63 13.19
N GLU A 376 5.61 14.24 12.31
CA GLU A 376 5.98 13.55 11.08
C GLU A 376 5.95 14.57 9.94
N GLY A 377 7.12 14.94 9.42
CA GLY A 377 7.21 15.67 8.16
C GLY A 377 6.49 14.87 7.08
N LYS A 378 5.56 15.49 6.36
CA LYS A 378 4.89 14.82 5.24
C LYS A 378 5.91 14.61 4.13
N SER A 379 6.07 13.37 3.69
CA SER A 379 6.71 13.04 2.42
C SER A 379 5.95 13.78 1.30
N ILE A 380 6.68 14.45 0.43
CA ILE A 380 6.11 15.17 -0.71
C ILE A 380 5.80 14.10 -1.77
N SER A 381 4.52 13.93 -2.05
CA SER A 381 4.05 12.96 -3.05
C SER A 381 3.84 13.60 -4.43
N ASP A 382 3.76 14.94 -4.51
CA ASP A 382 3.50 15.67 -5.75
C ASP A 382 4.25 17.02 -5.77
N PHE A 383 4.76 17.42 -6.94
CA PHE A 383 5.36 18.73 -7.18
C PHE A 383 4.42 19.91 -6.89
N ALA A 384 3.11 19.69 -7.02
CA ALA A 384 2.09 20.69 -6.73
C ALA A 384 2.03 21.10 -5.24
N GLU A 385 2.67 20.34 -4.34
CA GLU A 385 2.72 20.65 -2.92
C GLU A 385 3.86 21.61 -2.54
N LEU A 386 4.81 21.89 -3.46
CA LEU A 386 5.95 22.79 -3.25
C LEU A 386 5.75 24.13 -3.94
N SER A 387 5.84 25.20 -3.17
CA SER A 387 5.91 26.56 -3.67
C SER A 387 7.34 27.11 -3.56
N ILE A 388 7.77 27.91 -4.57
CA ILE A 388 9.09 28.55 -4.52
C ILE A 388 9.19 29.41 -3.26
N GLY A 389 10.24 29.15 -2.47
CA GLY A 389 10.45 29.79 -1.17
C GLY A 389 10.10 28.91 0.03
N ASP A 390 9.49 27.75 -0.19
CA ASP A 390 9.23 26.78 0.88
C ASP A 390 10.52 26.23 1.48
N TYR A 391 10.52 26.04 2.80
CA TYR A 391 11.57 25.33 3.50
C TYR A 391 11.40 23.83 3.28
N VAL A 392 12.47 23.17 2.87
CA VAL A 392 12.51 21.74 2.59
C VAL A 392 13.67 21.07 3.31
N VAL A 393 13.49 19.82 3.68
CA VAL A 393 14.52 18.99 4.29
C VAL A 393 14.91 17.90 3.32
N HIS A 394 16.14 17.89 2.88
CA HIS A 394 16.71 16.79 2.11
C HIS A 394 17.28 15.74 3.06
N GLU A 395 17.01 14.48 2.81
CA GLU A 395 17.41 13.36 3.68
C GLU A 395 18.90 13.39 4.05
N ASN A 396 19.77 13.67 3.09
CA ASN A 396 21.24 13.64 3.28
C ASN A 396 21.90 15.00 3.51
N HIS A 397 21.23 16.09 3.17
CA HIS A 397 21.82 17.44 3.20
C HIS A 397 21.14 18.40 4.18
N GLY A 398 19.98 18.01 4.74
CA GLY A 398 19.26 18.80 5.74
C GLY A 398 18.44 19.94 5.15
N MET A 399 18.28 21.01 5.93
CA MET A 399 17.36 22.11 5.67
C MET A 399 17.86 23.06 4.59
N GLY A 400 17.03 23.30 3.56
CA GLY A 400 17.24 24.26 2.50
C GLY A 400 15.95 24.98 2.09
N ILE A 401 16.00 25.82 1.08
CA ILE A 401 14.87 26.55 0.49
C ILE A 401 14.67 26.07 -0.94
N TYR A 402 13.47 25.66 -1.27
CA TYR A 402 13.09 25.29 -2.64
C TYR A 402 13.07 26.51 -3.56
N ARG A 403 13.78 26.43 -4.70
CA ARG A 403 13.93 27.51 -5.68
C ARG A 403 13.32 27.19 -7.05
N GLY A 404 12.59 26.09 -7.17
CA GLY A 404 11.96 25.69 -8.43
C GLY A 404 12.67 24.52 -9.10
N ILE A 405 12.25 24.24 -10.33
CA ILE A 405 12.82 23.19 -11.17
C ILE A 405 13.63 23.86 -12.28
N GLU A 406 14.86 23.39 -12.50
CA GLU A 406 15.73 23.86 -13.58
C GLU A 406 16.10 22.66 -14.49
N LYS A 407 16.08 22.88 -15.81
CA LYS A 407 16.58 21.94 -16.78
C LYS A 407 18.09 22.05 -16.90
N VAL A 408 18.78 20.95 -16.63
CA VAL A 408 20.24 20.90 -16.71
C VAL A 408 20.63 19.80 -17.70
N VAL A 409 21.51 20.15 -18.65
CA VAL A 409 22.05 19.20 -19.62
C VAL A 409 23.25 18.49 -19.02
N VAL A 410 23.11 17.19 -18.72
CA VAL A 410 24.19 16.32 -18.25
C VAL A 410 24.40 15.23 -19.28
N ASP A 411 25.62 15.04 -19.77
CA ASP A 411 25.98 14.03 -20.79
C ASP A 411 25.13 14.08 -22.07
N LYS A 412 24.84 15.30 -22.54
CA LYS A 412 23.97 15.56 -23.71
C LYS A 412 22.49 15.14 -23.54
N VAL A 413 22.06 14.85 -22.33
CA VAL A 413 20.67 14.56 -21.99
C VAL A 413 20.12 15.68 -21.11
N GLU A 414 19.00 16.26 -21.51
CA GLU A 414 18.27 17.26 -20.71
C GLU A 414 17.51 16.55 -19.59
N LYS A 415 17.76 16.95 -18.32
CA LYS A 415 17.08 16.41 -17.14
C LYS A 415 16.55 17.55 -16.28
N ASP A 416 15.39 17.32 -15.66
CA ASP A 416 14.79 18.26 -14.73
C ASP A 416 15.35 18.03 -13.33
N TYR A 417 15.84 19.12 -12.71
CA TYR A 417 16.39 19.12 -11.37
C TYR A 417 15.62 20.06 -10.46
N ILE A 418 15.35 19.62 -9.26
CA ILE A 418 14.86 20.44 -8.17
C ILE A 418 16.04 21.23 -7.60
N LYS A 419 15.93 22.55 -7.62
CA LYS A 419 16.95 23.44 -7.05
C LYS A 419 16.62 23.79 -5.62
N ILE A 420 17.54 23.48 -4.72
CA ILE A 420 17.46 23.77 -3.29
C ILE A 420 18.62 24.65 -2.90
N GLU A 421 18.35 25.82 -2.35
CA GLU A 421 19.35 26.76 -1.85
C GLU A 421 19.63 26.52 -0.37
N TYR A 422 20.91 26.47 -0.02
CA TYR A 422 21.41 26.25 1.32
C TYR A 422 22.11 27.51 1.87
N SER A 423 22.48 27.47 3.15
CA SER A 423 23.22 28.58 3.80
C SER A 423 24.50 28.96 3.03
N GLY A 424 24.65 30.24 2.77
CA GLY A 424 25.79 30.77 2.01
C GLY A 424 25.58 30.79 0.50
N GLY A 425 24.36 30.63 0.02
CA GLY A 425 24.00 30.71 -1.42
C GLY A 425 24.38 29.47 -2.24
N SER A 426 24.80 28.37 -1.60
CA SER A 426 25.13 27.13 -2.28
C SER A 426 23.84 26.42 -2.72
N ASN A 427 23.81 25.93 -3.96
CA ASN A 427 22.67 25.22 -4.52
C ASN A 427 22.93 23.71 -4.62
N LEU A 428 21.93 22.91 -4.27
CA LEU A 428 21.87 21.49 -4.52
C LEU A 428 20.85 21.23 -5.64
N TYR A 429 21.24 20.41 -6.60
CA TYR A 429 20.38 19.97 -7.68
C TYR A 429 20.02 18.51 -7.45
N VAL A 430 18.76 18.24 -7.16
CA VAL A 430 18.23 16.90 -6.95
C VAL A 430 17.41 16.52 -8.18
N LEU A 431 17.60 15.32 -8.73
CA LEU A 431 16.79 14.85 -9.84
C LEU A 431 15.30 14.94 -9.48
N ALA A 432 14.48 15.43 -10.41
CA ALA A 432 13.04 15.52 -10.21
C ALA A 432 12.39 14.18 -9.85
N THR A 433 12.99 13.07 -10.31
CA THR A 433 12.58 11.71 -9.98
C THR A 433 12.88 11.30 -8.52
N GLN A 434 13.74 12.05 -7.81
CA GLN A 434 14.10 11.80 -6.41
C GLN A 434 13.34 12.71 -5.43
N LEU A 435 12.12 13.11 -5.76
CA LEU A 435 11.29 13.98 -4.91
C LEU A 435 11.08 13.39 -3.51
N ASP A 436 11.05 12.06 -3.38
CA ASP A 436 10.89 11.35 -2.10
C ASP A 436 12.03 11.60 -1.11
N SER A 437 13.21 12.02 -1.60
CA SER A 437 14.34 12.41 -0.74
C SER A 437 14.16 13.77 -0.08
N ILE A 438 13.08 14.49 -0.42
CA ILE A 438 12.79 15.85 0.01
C ILE A 438 11.46 15.86 0.78
N GLN A 439 11.44 16.55 1.92
CA GLN A 439 10.22 16.73 2.71
C GLN A 439 9.98 18.22 2.93
N LYS A 440 8.71 18.66 2.83
CA LYS A 440 8.33 20.01 3.18
C LYS A 440 8.44 20.20 4.69
N PHE A 441 9.16 21.23 5.12
CA PHE A 441 9.26 21.55 6.53
C PHE A 441 7.96 22.15 7.04
N SER A 442 7.40 21.53 8.09
CA SER A 442 6.21 22.00 8.80
C SER A 442 6.62 22.29 10.24
N GLY A 443 7.05 23.52 10.50
CA GLY A 443 7.39 23.99 11.85
C GLY A 443 6.24 24.72 12.52
N PRO A 444 6.36 25.05 13.84
CA PRO A 444 5.42 25.94 14.51
C PRO A 444 5.39 27.31 13.82
N ASP A 445 4.19 27.88 13.70
CA ASP A 445 3.97 29.16 13.03
C ASP A 445 4.90 30.25 13.55
N GLY A 446 5.64 30.91 12.65
CA GLY A 446 6.44 32.09 12.91
C GLY A 446 7.94 31.85 13.06
N HIS A 447 8.46 30.64 13.21
CA HIS A 447 9.89 30.40 13.28
C HIS A 447 10.50 30.04 11.92
N LYS A 448 11.41 30.91 11.41
CA LYS A 448 12.23 30.58 10.23
C LYS A 448 13.34 29.59 10.65
N PRO A 449 13.38 28.38 10.10
CA PRO A 449 14.41 27.42 10.46
C PRO A 449 15.78 27.87 9.96
N LYS A 450 16.84 27.49 10.68
CA LYS A 450 18.21 27.73 10.27
C LYS A 450 18.58 26.79 9.11
N LEU A 451 19.09 27.38 8.01
CA LEU A 451 19.55 26.61 6.86
C LEU A 451 20.84 25.86 7.19
N ASN A 452 20.96 24.62 6.73
CA ASN A 452 22.21 23.88 6.82
C ASN A 452 23.23 24.37 5.77
N LYS A 453 24.51 24.09 6.00
CA LYS A 453 25.58 24.39 5.05
C LYS A 453 25.96 23.08 4.34
N LEU A 454 25.99 23.12 3.00
CA LEU A 454 26.41 21.97 2.19
C LEU A 454 27.85 21.57 2.48
N GLY A 455 28.11 20.24 2.45
CA GLY A 455 29.46 19.71 2.66
C GLY A 455 29.92 19.67 4.13
N THR A 456 29.05 20.01 5.10
CA THR A 456 29.38 19.96 6.53
C THR A 456 28.81 18.71 7.20
N VAL A 457 29.43 18.30 8.30
CA VAL A 457 28.98 17.18 9.12
C VAL A 457 27.84 17.52 10.10
N GLU A 458 27.32 18.76 10.07
CA GLU A 458 26.28 19.22 11.00
C GLU A 458 25.01 18.36 10.91
N TRP A 459 24.52 18.10 9.69
CA TRP A 459 23.31 17.29 9.49
C TRP A 459 23.51 15.85 9.93
N SER A 460 24.64 15.23 9.61
CA SER A 460 24.99 13.88 10.04
C SER A 460 25.04 13.76 11.56
N LYS A 461 25.62 14.78 12.25
CA LYS A 461 25.62 14.84 13.73
C LYS A 461 24.20 14.96 14.28
N THR A 462 23.35 15.78 13.66
CA THR A 462 21.95 15.95 14.07
C THR A 462 21.20 14.64 13.93
N LYS A 463 21.33 13.94 12.77
CA LYS A 463 20.72 12.61 12.56
C LYS A 463 21.22 11.58 13.59
N ALA A 464 22.51 11.53 13.85
CA ALA A 464 23.09 10.60 14.83
C ALA A 464 22.57 10.85 16.25
N LYS A 465 22.44 12.12 16.66
CA LYS A 465 21.88 12.50 17.96
C LYS A 465 20.43 12.09 18.11
N VAL A 466 19.61 12.32 17.07
CA VAL A 466 18.19 11.92 17.07
C VAL A 466 18.07 10.40 17.09
N LYS A 467 18.88 9.69 16.26
CA LYS A 467 18.88 8.21 16.24
C LYS A 467 19.26 7.61 17.59
N SER A 468 20.24 8.19 18.29
CA SER A 468 20.62 7.76 19.64
C SER A 468 19.52 8.01 20.67
N ALA A 469 18.84 9.17 20.60
CA ALA A 469 17.72 9.48 21.49
C ALA A 469 16.53 8.52 21.26
N VAL A 470 16.18 8.23 20.00
CA VAL A 470 15.14 7.27 19.64
C VAL A 470 15.50 5.86 20.10
N ALA A 471 16.76 5.44 19.95
CA ALA A 471 17.24 4.14 20.45
C ALA A 471 17.12 4.04 21.98
N GLY A 472 17.36 5.14 22.72
CA GLY A 472 17.13 5.21 24.15
C GLY A 472 15.67 5.00 24.53
N ILE A 473 14.75 5.70 23.86
CA ILE A 473 13.30 5.56 24.08
C ILE A 473 12.83 4.13 23.73
N ALA A 474 13.33 3.57 22.62
CA ALA A 474 13.00 2.20 22.25
C ALA A 474 13.43 1.18 23.29
N LYS A 475 14.63 1.36 23.90
CA LYS A 475 15.13 0.50 25.00
C LYS A 475 14.24 0.58 26.24
N GLU A 476 13.87 1.81 26.65
CA GLU A 476 12.95 2.02 27.77
C GLU A 476 11.57 1.38 27.53
N LEU A 477 11.06 1.48 26.29
CA LEU A 477 9.81 0.82 25.91
C LEU A 477 9.91 -0.71 26.00
N VAL A 478 11.00 -1.31 25.52
CA VAL A 478 11.24 -2.76 25.64
C VAL A 478 11.33 -3.20 27.09
N GLU A 479 12.02 -2.45 27.93
CA GLU A 479 12.10 -2.72 29.37
C GLU A 479 10.73 -2.63 30.06
N LEU A 480 9.91 -1.61 29.72
CA LEU A 480 8.54 -1.48 30.20
C LEU A 480 7.64 -2.64 29.75
N TYR A 481 7.79 -3.10 28.49
CA TYR A 481 7.07 -4.27 27.99
C TYR A 481 7.49 -5.56 28.72
N ALA A 482 8.77 -5.77 28.96
CA ALA A 482 9.28 -6.92 29.73
C ALA A 482 8.74 -6.93 31.16
N ILE A 483 8.71 -5.76 31.83
CA ILE A 483 8.12 -5.60 33.17
C ILE A 483 6.62 -5.91 33.13
N ARG A 484 5.92 -5.47 32.10
CA ARG A 484 4.48 -5.73 31.93
C ARG A 484 4.18 -7.20 31.71
N GLN A 485 4.99 -7.91 30.91
CA GLN A 485 4.84 -9.36 30.69
C GLN A 485 5.09 -10.19 31.95
N ASN A 486 6.01 -9.75 32.82
CA ASN A 486 6.31 -10.42 34.08
C ASN A 486 5.38 -10.06 35.24
N ARG A 487 4.51 -9.05 35.08
CA ARG A 487 3.49 -8.74 36.09
C ARG A 487 2.30 -9.67 35.95
N GLN A 488 2.01 -10.41 37.00
CA GLN A 488 0.73 -11.10 37.10
C GLN A 488 -0.41 -10.09 37.08
N GLY A 489 -1.35 -10.27 36.15
CA GLY A 489 -2.57 -9.48 36.09
C GLY A 489 -3.44 -9.71 37.33
N TYR A 490 -4.27 -8.72 37.65
CA TYR A 490 -5.25 -8.89 38.72
C TYR A 490 -6.28 -9.94 38.27
N LYS A 491 -6.39 -11.03 39.00
CA LYS A 491 -7.41 -12.05 38.82
C LYS A 491 -8.64 -11.66 39.61
N PHE A 492 -9.70 -11.30 38.93
CA PHE A 492 -10.99 -11.07 39.61
C PHE A 492 -11.44 -12.36 40.31
N GLY A 493 -12.07 -12.19 41.48
CA GLY A 493 -12.70 -13.30 42.18
C GLY A 493 -13.86 -13.88 41.37
N PRO A 494 -14.39 -15.05 41.78
CA PRO A 494 -15.63 -15.56 41.21
C PRO A 494 -16.77 -14.54 41.37
N ASP A 495 -17.64 -14.51 40.38
CA ASP A 495 -18.79 -13.60 40.37
C ASP A 495 -19.63 -13.72 41.65
N THR A 496 -20.02 -12.57 42.18
CA THR A 496 -20.88 -12.52 43.33
C THR A 496 -22.29 -12.92 42.93
N VAL A 497 -23.13 -13.34 43.92
CA VAL A 497 -24.51 -13.72 43.67
C VAL A 497 -25.29 -12.63 42.93
N TRP A 498 -24.99 -11.37 43.16
CA TRP A 498 -25.59 -10.21 42.49
C TRP A 498 -25.16 -10.08 41.00
N GLN A 499 -23.96 -10.51 40.66
CA GLN A 499 -23.46 -10.54 39.26
C GLN A 499 -24.11 -11.68 38.49
N GLN A 500 -24.31 -12.84 39.14
CA GLN A 500 -24.99 -14.00 38.54
C GLN A 500 -26.52 -13.79 38.38
N GLU A 501 -27.14 -12.93 39.19
CA GLU A 501 -28.55 -12.55 39.00
C GLU A 501 -28.75 -11.48 37.91
N PHE A 502 -27.66 -10.81 37.50
CA PHE A 502 -27.71 -9.75 36.47
C PHE A 502 -27.43 -10.27 35.07
N GLU A 503 -26.79 -11.45 34.90
CA GLU A 503 -26.62 -12.16 33.65
C GLU A 503 -27.87 -13.00 33.29
#